data_21ae31878152b4cdf8eab1000a5a2da0
#
_entry.id   21ae31878152b4cdf8eab1000a5a2da0
#
_cell.length_a   1.000
_cell.length_b   1.000
_cell.length_c   1.000
_cell.angle_alpha   90.00
_cell.angle_beta   90.00
_cell.angle_gamma   90.00
#
_symmetry.space_group_name_H-M   'P 1'
#
loop_
_entity.id
_entity.type
_entity.pdbx_description
1 polymer ?
#
loop_
_entity_poly.entity_id
_entity_poly.type
_entity_poly.pdbx_seq_one_letter_code
_entity_poly.pdbx_strand_id
1 'polypeptide(L)'
;MPRAANLLSKMPLTQELTHKNLMDGKNYSISELVEMPVSELRDLFRNLILTEHEENIAKRLLVEIRSRLDFLCDVGLGYLTLNRQSNTLSGGESQRINLATSLGSALVGSLYVLDEPTIGLHSRDTERLLSVLRRLQELGNTVVIVEHDREIISAADHLIDIGPKAGRHGGEIVFSGEASQATENEIDKSITLKYFFGKEKIETPTLRRKSNNFIEIKNANVNNLKDISVKFPLGVMTCVTGVSGSGKSSLVRDVLFAELQKYFNSGRKPSNKLSGSLSLIDGVEFVNQNPIGRSSRSNAATYIKAYDEIRKLFAECQLSKRMGFSPATFSFNQDGGRCEFCQGEGIITVPMQFMADVELVCEACNGQRFKQDVLDVYYREKNIFDILEMSVNQAIDFFSNENNATEKRIVKRLKPLQDVGIGYVKLGQSSSTLSGGESQRVKLASFLANEGLNPLIFIFDEPSTGLHTDDIKTLLKAFNALIINGHTVIVIEHNIDIIKCADHVIDLGIEGGEEGGNLVAQGTPEEIAHCKESITGKYLV
;
A
#
# COMPACT_ATOMS: atom_id res chain seq x y z
N MET A 1 18.64 13.67 19.16
CA MET A 1 19.75 12.84 19.63
C MET A 1 21.11 13.21 18.99
N PRO A 2 21.67 14.39 19.25
CA PRO A 2 22.97 14.79 18.66
C PRO A 2 24.20 14.49 19.53
N ARG A 3 24.02 13.88 20.71
CA ARG A 3 25.18 13.60 21.62
C ARG A 3 25.87 12.25 21.37
N ALA A 4 25.22 11.28 20.74
CA ALA A 4 25.83 10.00 20.42
C ALA A 4 26.79 10.07 19.21
N ALA A 5 26.45 10.88 18.20
CA ALA A 5 27.30 11.05 17.02
C ALA A 5 28.65 11.75 17.32
N ASN A 6 28.71 12.59 18.37
CA ASN A 6 29.92 13.32 18.75
C ASN A 6 30.90 12.48 19.65
N LEU A 7 30.44 11.35 20.17
CA LEU A 7 31.30 10.44 20.93
C LEU A 7 32.01 9.43 20.01
N LEU A 8 31.40 9.06 18.91
CA LEU A 8 31.98 8.15 17.92
C LEU A 8 33.08 8.81 17.06
N SER A 9 33.06 10.15 16.90
CA SER A 9 34.11 10.88 16.16
C SER A 9 35.40 11.10 16.93
N LYS A 10 35.48 10.73 18.21
CA LYS A 10 36.67 10.89 19.08
C LYS A 10 37.32 9.60 19.49
N MET A 11 36.82 8.45 19.04
CA MET A 11 37.54 7.19 19.24
C MET A 11 38.55 7.00 18.09
N PRO A 12 39.78 6.65 18.35
CA PRO A 12 40.74 6.29 17.30
C PRO A 12 40.19 5.10 16.53
N LEU A 13 40.10 5.23 15.21
CA LEU A 13 39.57 4.26 14.24
C LEU A 13 40.34 2.95 14.12
N THR A 14 41.19 2.62 15.09
CA THR A 14 42.10 1.46 15.10
C THR A 14 42.14 0.78 16.45
N GLN A 15 41.02 0.38 17.01
CA GLN A 15 41.00 -0.77 17.89
C GLN A 15 40.31 -1.91 17.15
N GLU A 16 41.11 -2.67 16.41
CA GLU A 16 40.76 -4.02 16.02
C GLU A 16 40.35 -4.75 17.29
N LEU A 17 39.09 -5.15 17.38
CA LEU A 17 38.65 -6.14 18.37
C LEU A 17 39.27 -7.49 17.96
N THR A 18 40.55 -7.66 18.28
CA THR A 18 41.26 -8.93 18.08
C THR A 18 40.78 -9.92 19.12
N HIS A 19 39.62 -10.56 18.88
CA HIS A 19 39.21 -11.70 19.68
C HIS A 19 39.25 -12.98 18.83
N LYS A 20 40.20 -13.84 19.19
CA LYS A 20 40.45 -15.19 18.65
C LYS A 20 39.32 -16.21 18.91
N ASN A 21 38.11 -15.77 19.23
CA ASN A 21 37.07 -16.63 19.84
C ASN A 21 35.79 -16.75 19.01
N LEU A 22 35.83 -16.46 17.71
CA LEU A 22 34.74 -16.84 16.79
C LEU A 22 35.04 -18.23 16.24
N MET A 23 33.99 -19.05 16.00
CA MET A 23 34.15 -20.41 15.49
C MET A 23 34.94 -20.49 14.18
N ASP A 24 35.03 -19.40 13.41
CA ASP A 24 35.74 -19.29 12.14
C ASP A 24 37.11 -18.57 12.26
N GLY A 25 37.46 -18.09 13.45
CA GLY A 25 38.73 -17.38 13.71
C GLY A 25 38.85 -16.02 13.01
N LYS A 26 37.74 -15.44 12.54
CA LYS A 26 37.70 -14.13 11.86
C LYS A 26 37.51 -13.01 12.87
N ASN A 27 38.09 -11.86 12.56
CA ASN A 27 37.89 -10.60 13.28
C ASN A 27 36.91 -9.75 12.48
N TYR A 28 35.92 -9.15 13.14
CA TYR A 28 34.96 -8.26 12.52
C TYR A 28 35.08 -6.85 13.10
N SER A 29 35.08 -5.86 12.24
CA SER A 29 34.94 -4.46 12.63
C SER A 29 33.46 -4.14 12.89
N ILE A 30 33.20 -3.04 13.61
CA ILE A 30 31.81 -2.58 13.82
C ILE A 30 31.12 -2.26 12.49
N SER A 31 31.84 -1.77 11.49
CA SER A 31 31.30 -1.49 10.16
C SER A 31 30.83 -2.77 9.47
N GLU A 32 31.63 -3.84 9.52
CA GLU A 32 31.25 -5.14 8.95
C GLU A 32 30.03 -5.72 9.65
N LEU A 33 29.95 -5.62 10.99
CA LEU A 33 28.81 -6.11 11.75
C LEU A 33 27.51 -5.37 11.42
N VAL A 34 27.54 -4.06 11.21
CA VAL A 34 26.31 -3.30 10.89
C VAL A 34 25.87 -3.44 9.42
N GLU A 35 26.78 -3.89 8.54
CA GLU A 35 26.48 -4.22 7.14
C GLU A 35 26.02 -5.67 6.95
N MET A 36 26.23 -6.52 7.97
CA MET A 36 25.80 -7.92 7.95
C MET A 36 24.27 -8.03 8.08
N PRO A 37 23.59 -8.94 7.36
CA PRO A 37 22.18 -9.25 7.58
C PRO A 37 21.90 -9.64 9.03
N VAL A 38 20.75 -9.20 9.56
CA VAL A 38 20.36 -9.46 10.96
C VAL A 38 20.32 -10.97 11.27
N SER A 39 19.94 -11.82 10.30
CA SER A 39 19.96 -13.28 10.45
C SER A 39 21.37 -13.83 10.68
N GLU A 40 22.34 -13.38 9.90
CA GLU A 40 23.74 -13.78 10.05
C GLU A 40 24.34 -13.24 11.34
N LEU A 41 24.01 -11.97 11.66
CA LEU A 41 24.44 -11.34 12.91
C LEU A 41 23.87 -12.09 14.14
N ARG A 42 22.60 -12.52 14.08
CA ARG A 42 21.99 -13.36 15.11
C ARG A 42 22.77 -14.66 15.31
N ASP A 43 23.07 -15.36 14.21
CA ASP A 43 23.76 -16.64 14.26
C ASP A 43 25.20 -16.48 14.75
N LEU A 44 25.87 -15.38 14.38
CA LEU A 44 27.19 -15.00 14.90
C LEU A 44 27.16 -14.82 16.43
N PHE A 45 26.20 -14.02 16.96
CA PHE A 45 26.09 -13.78 18.41
C PHE A 45 25.59 -15.01 19.18
N ARG A 46 24.85 -15.93 18.59
CA ARG A 46 24.45 -17.21 19.21
C ARG A 46 25.61 -18.17 19.35
N ASN A 47 26.50 -18.20 18.34
CA ASN A 47 27.61 -19.13 18.26
C ASN A 47 28.94 -18.54 18.82
N LEU A 48 28.87 -17.35 19.43
CA LEU A 48 30.04 -16.69 20.01
C LEU A 48 30.59 -17.50 21.21
N ILE A 49 31.84 -17.91 21.11
CA ILE A 49 32.56 -18.63 22.17
C ILE A 49 33.38 -17.63 22.96
N LEU A 50 33.11 -17.50 24.25
CA LEU A 50 33.80 -16.62 25.17
C LEU A 50 34.45 -17.41 26.29
N THR A 51 35.51 -16.86 26.88
CA THR A 51 36.04 -17.38 28.12
C THR A 51 35.08 -17.08 29.28
N GLU A 52 35.14 -17.83 30.37
CA GLU A 52 34.30 -17.64 31.57
C GLU A 52 34.33 -16.19 32.10
N HIS A 53 35.46 -15.55 32.03
CA HIS A 53 35.65 -14.16 32.45
C HIS A 53 34.92 -13.18 31.51
N GLU A 54 35.06 -13.35 30.19
CA GLU A 54 34.40 -12.54 29.16
C GLU A 54 32.89 -12.75 29.20
N GLU A 55 32.42 -13.99 29.38
CA GLU A 55 31.00 -14.29 29.50
C GLU A 55 30.38 -13.58 30.71
N ASN A 56 31.04 -13.59 31.87
CA ASN A 56 30.56 -12.88 33.05
C ASN A 56 30.47 -11.36 32.84
N ILE A 57 31.40 -10.76 32.11
CA ILE A 57 31.39 -9.32 31.78
C ILE A 57 30.27 -9.02 30.75
N ALA A 58 30.16 -9.80 29.71
CA ALA A 58 29.25 -9.54 28.57
C ALA A 58 27.82 -10.08 28.76
N LYS A 59 27.59 -10.93 29.75
CA LYS A 59 26.34 -11.70 29.95
C LYS A 59 25.09 -10.87 29.77
N ARG A 60 24.97 -9.74 30.44
CA ARG A 60 23.78 -8.87 30.36
C ARG A 60 23.59 -8.25 28.96
N LEU A 61 24.69 -7.81 28.34
CA LEU A 61 24.66 -7.22 26.99
C LEU A 61 24.32 -8.27 25.93
N LEU A 62 24.89 -9.47 26.03
CA LEU A 62 24.65 -10.56 25.10
C LEU A 62 23.20 -11.08 25.14
N VAL A 63 22.62 -11.16 26.34
CA VAL A 63 21.21 -11.52 26.49
C VAL A 63 20.31 -10.50 25.76
N GLU A 64 20.58 -9.22 25.93
CA GLU A 64 19.82 -8.14 25.31
C GLU A 64 20.02 -8.13 23.78
N ILE A 65 21.25 -8.23 23.30
CA ILE A 65 21.57 -8.26 21.86
C ILE A 65 20.90 -9.47 21.19
N ARG A 66 21.07 -10.67 21.75
CA ARG A 66 20.46 -11.90 21.22
C ARG A 66 18.95 -11.79 21.16
N SER A 67 18.32 -11.33 22.23
CA SER A 67 16.87 -11.14 22.29
C SER A 67 16.36 -10.19 21.20
N ARG A 68 17.00 -9.04 21.00
CA ARG A 68 16.62 -8.07 19.97
C ARG A 68 16.81 -8.59 18.55
N LEU A 69 17.93 -9.30 18.30
CA LEU A 69 18.18 -9.93 16.99
C LEU A 69 17.19 -11.06 16.71
N ASP A 70 16.84 -11.84 17.74
CA ASP A 70 15.80 -12.87 17.61
C ASP A 70 14.46 -12.26 17.25
N PHE A 71 14.02 -11.20 17.95
CA PHE A 71 12.76 -10.54 17.62
C PHE A 71 12.75 -9.94 16.21
N LEU A 72 13.84 -9.33 15.75
CA LEU A 72 13.92 -8.83 14.36
C LEU A 72 13.79 -9.97 13.34
N CYS A 73 14.40 -11.12 13.62
CA CYS A 73 14.25 -12.29 12.75
C CYS A 73 12.83 -12.88 12.81
N ASP A 74 12.24 -12.95 14.01
CA ASP A 74 10.92 -13.52 14.24
C ASP A 74 9.81 -12.71 13.53
N VAL A 75 9.97 -11.37 13.43
CA VAL A 75 9.07 -10.51 12.64
C VAL A 75 9.40 -10.47 11.13
N GLY A 76 10.30 -11.36 10.65
CA GLY A 76 10.62 -11.49 9.23
C GLY A 76 11.56 -10.42 8.68
N LEU A 77 12.37 -9.75 9.52
CA LEU A 77 13.32 -8.71 9.13
C LEU A 77 14.78 -9.19 9.10
N GLY A 78 15.01 -10.52 9.11
CA GLY A 78 16.35 -11.10 9.12
C GLY A 78 17.24 -10.70 7.94
N TYR A 79 16.67 -10.33 6.82
CA TYR A 79 17.38 -9.88 5.62
C TYR A 79 17.86 -8.42 5.67
N LEU A 80 17.37 -7.61 6.61
CA LEU A 80 17.82 -6.22 6.78
C LEU A 80 19.20 -6.15 7.39
N THR A 81 19.91 -5.06 7.11
CA THR A 81 21.16 -4.70 7.77
C THR A 81 20.93 -3.58 8.78
N LEU A 82 21.72 -3.53 9.86
CA LEU A 82 21.58 -2.48 10.87
C LEU A 82 21.95 -1.08 10.35
N ASN A 83 22.71 -1.01 9.25
CA ASN A 83 23.11 0.23 8.57
C ASN A 83 22.05 0.76 7.60
N ARG A 84 20.91 0.07 7.42
CA ARG A 84 19.89 0.51 6.47
C ARG A 84 19.20 1.80 6.91
N GLN A 85 19.18 2.78 6.03
CA GLN A 85 18.56 4.08 6.31
C GLN A 85 17.04 3.96 6.43
N SER A 86 16.45 4.61 7.42
CA SER A 86 15.00 4.56 7.70
C SER A 86 14.12 5.04 6.55
N ASN A 87 14.60 6.00 5.74
CA ASN A 87 13.87 6.50 4.56
C ASN A 87 13.84 5.51 3.38
N THR A 88 14.59 4.42 3.45
CA THR A 88 14.60 3.34 2.44
C THR A 88 13.75 2.14 2.87
N LEU A 89 13.20 2.16 4.08
CA LEU A 89 12.33 1.12 4.60
C LEU A 89 10.91 1.29 4.03
N SER A 90 10.26 0.17 3.75
CA SER A 90 8.83 0.17 3.48
C SER A 90 8.01 0.47 4.74
N GLY A 91 6.73 0.84 4.58
CA GLY A 91 5.83 1.06 5.72
C GLY A 91 5.73 -0.16 6.63
N GLY A 92 5.56 -1.36 6.04
CA GLY A 92 5.51 -2.62 6.79
C GLY A 92 6.83 -2.97 7.49
N GLU A 93 8.01 -2.71 6.86
CA GLU A 93 9.31 -2.91 7.52
C GLU A 93 9.45 -2.00 8.75
N SER A 94 9.10 -0.71 8.63
CA SER A 94 9.15 0.26 9.74
C SER A 94 8.23 -0.15 10.88
N GLN A 95 7.03 -0.61 10.58
CA GLN A 95 6.05 -1.08 11.57
C GLN A 95 6.57 -2.33 12.31
N ARG A 96 7.15 -3.29 11.60
CA ARG A 96 7.74 -4.49 12.21
C ARG A 96 8.96 -4.20 13.07
N ILE A 97 9.79 -3.20 12.72
CA ILE A 97 10.89 -2.73 13.59
C ILE A 97 10.32 -2.17 14.91
N ASN A 98 9.24 -1.38 14.83
CA ASN A 98 8.57 -0.87 16.03
C ASN A 98 7.99 -2.01 16.87
N LEU A 99 7.38 -3.02 16.24
CA LEU A 99 6.86 -4.21 16.92
C LEU A 99 8.00 -4.99 17.61
N ALA A 100 9.11 -5.26 16.92
CA ALA A 100 10.27 -5.93 17.50
C ALA A 100 10.86 -5.16 18.69
N THR A 101 10.86 -3.82 18.64
CA THR A 101 11.30 -2.96 19.73
C THR A 101 10.36 -3.07 20.94
N SER A 102 9.06 -3.12 20.71
CA SER A 102 8.04 -3.28 21.75
C SER A 102 8.13 -4.65 22.44
N LEU A 103 8.37 -5.70 21.66
CA LEU A 103 8.62 -7.07 22.14
C LEU A 103 9.86 -7.15 23.04
N GLY A 104 10.93 -6.46 22.63
CA GLY A 104 12.19 -6.41 23.39
C GLY A 104 12.06 -5.71 24.76
N SER A 105 10.98 -4.96 25.00
CA SER A 105 10.75 -4.28 26.28
C SER A 105 10.27 -5.21 27.41
N ALA A 106 9.93 -6.47 27.10
CA ALA A 106 9.43 -7.49 28.05
C ALA A 106 8.33 -6.98 29.01
N LEU A 107 7.47 -6.07 28.53
CA LEU A 107 6.35 -5.55 29.31
C LEU A 107 5.30 -6.65 29.50
N VAL A 108 4.78 -6.78 30.70
CA VAL A 108 3.72 -7.71 31.09
C VAL A 108 2.49 -6.89 31.51
N GLY A 109 1.28 -7.39 31.17
CA GLY A 109 0.04 -6.71 31.49
C GLY A 109 -0.21 -5.42 30.67
N SER A 110 0.38 -5.32 29.52
CA SER A 110 0.28 -4.19 28.59
C SER A 110 -0.77 -4.45 27.51
N LEU A 111 -1.34 -3.37 26.96
CA LEU A 111 -2.19 -3.40 25.78
C LEU A 111 -1.36 -3.01 24.55
N TYR A 112 -1.29 -3.91 23.58
CA TYR A 112 -0.71 -3.67 22.27
C TYR A 112 -1.82 -3.45 21.25
N VAL A 113 -1.81 -2.32 20.55
CA VAL A 113 -2.73 -2.02 19.46
C VAL A 113 -1.92 -1.94 18.18
N LEU A 114 -2.23 -2.81 17.23
CA LEU A 114 -1.53 -2.95 15.95
C LEU A 114 -2.51 -2.65 14.81
N ASP A 115 -2.11 -1.79 13.90
CA ASP A 115 -2.89 -1.41 12.74
C ASP A 115 -2.25 -2.01 11.48
N GLU A 116 -2.95 -2.95 10.84
CA GLU A 116 -2.54 -3.67 9.63
C GLU A 116 -1.08 -4.20 9.66
N PRO A 117 -0.68 -4.99 10.67
CA PRO A 117 0.71 -5.44 10.80
C PRO A 117 1.16 -6.41 9.70
N THR A 118 0.26 -6.93 8.87
CA THR A 118 0.56 -7.83 7.74
C THR A 118 0.90 -7.09 6.44
N ILE A 119 0.86 -5.76 6.42
CA ILE A 119 1.17 -4.99 5.20
C ILE A 119 2.51 -5.41 4.58
N GLY A 120 2.46 -5.78 3.28
CA GLY A 120 3.64 -6.18 2.51
C GLY A 120 4.26 -7.50 2.96
N LEU A 121 3.55 -8.31 3.75
CA LEU A 121 3.96 -9.66 4.13
C LEU A 121 3.51 -10.70 3.11
N HIS A 122 4.38 -11.65 2.87
CA HIS A 122 4.01 -12.92 2.25
C HIS A 122 3.37 -13.83 3.31
N SER A 123 2.44 -14.73 2.93
CA SER A 123 1.74 -15.65 3.87
C SER A 123 2.70 -16.39 4.81
N ARG A 124 3.87 -16.83 4.33
CA ARG A 124 4.91 -17.42 5.19
C ARG A 124 5.35 -16.49 6.33
N ASP A 125 5.47 -15.20 6.06
CA ASP A 125 5.92 -14.23 7.05
C ASP A 125 4.76 -13.84 7.98
N THR A 126 3.50 -13.92 7.52
CA THR A 126 2.29 -13.79 8.35
C THR A 126 2.22 -14.90 9.41
N GLU A 127 2.52 -16.16 9.06
CA GLU A 127 2.60 -17.27 10.04
C GLU A 127 3.63 -16.98 11.15
N ARG A 128 4.81 -16.44 10.79
CA ARG A 128 5.83 -16.04 11.76
C ARG A 128 5.33 -14.92 12.67
N LEU A 129 4.70 -13.89 12.09
CA LEU A 129 4.11 -12.80 12.85
C LEU A 129 3.07 -13.32 13.84
N LEU A 130 2.18 -14.23 13.43
CA LEU A 130 1.20 -14.86 14.31
C LEU A 130 1.86 -15.55 15.52
N SER A 131 2.96 -16.29 15.30
CA SER A 131 3.67 -16.94 16.39
C SER A 131 4.21 -15.93 17.43
N VAL A 132 4.67 -14.78 16.94
CA VAL A 132 5.16 -13.67 17.78
C VAL A 132 4.01 -13.03 18.58
N LEU A 133 2.86 -12.80 17.95
CA LEU A 133 1.68 -12.23 18.60
C LEU A 133 1.11 -13.16 19.68
N ARG A 134 1.08 -14.48 19.42
CA ARG A 134 0.70 -15.49 20.42
C ARG A 134 1.65 -15.49 21.62
N ARG A 135 2.94 -15.39 21.38
CA ARG A 135 3.95 -15.30 22.45
C ARG A 135 3.78 -14.04 23.31
N LEU A 136 3.39 -12.88 22.73
CA LEU A 136 3.02 -11.69 23.49
C LEU A 136 1.82 -11.95 24.41
N GLN A 137 0.82 -12.62 23.92
CA GLN A 137 -0.38 -12.99 24.67
C GLN A 137 -0.05 -13.96 25.81
N GLU A 138 0.79 -14.97 25.57
CA GLU A 138 1.28 -15.91 26.59
C GLU A 138 2.03 -15.23 27.73
N LEU A 139 2.70 -14.10 27.46
CA LEU A 139 3.33 -13.27 28.48
C LEU A 139 2.35 -12.47 29.33
N GLY A 140 1.04 -12.62 29.13
CA GLY A 140 -0.03 -11.95 29.89
C GLY A 140 -0.39 -10.57 29.35
N ASN A 141 -0.10 -10.28 28.09
CA ASN A 141 -0.50 -9.04 27.43
C ASN A 141 -1.84 -9.20 26.69
N THR A 142 -2.50 -8.07 26.43
CA THR A 142 -3.66 -8.00 25.54
C THR A 142 -3.20 -7.47 24.18
N VAL A 143 -3.57 -8.16 23.10
CA VAL A 143 -3.22 -7.75 21.73
C VAL A 143 -4.49 -7.47 20.96
N VAL A 144 -4.65 -6.23 20.49
CA VAL A 144 -5.74 -5.77 19.62
C VAL A 144 -5.14 -5.50 18.24
N ILE A 145 -5.74 -6.10 17.20
CA ILE A 145 -5.24 -6.00 15.84
C ILE A 145 -6.38 -5.50 14.94
N VAL A 146 -6.11 -4.45 14.16
CA VAL A 146 -6.98 -4.03 13.06
C VAL A 146 -6.44 -4.69 11.80
N GLU A 147 -7.23 -5.58 11.18
CA GLU A 147 -6.75 -6.39 10.07
C GLU A 147 -7.85 -6.81 9.09
N HIS A 148 -7.41 -7.11 7.88
CA HIS A 148 -8.23 -7.66 6.80
C HIS A 148 -7.70 -9.02 6.33
N ASP A 149 -6.52 -9.42 6.80
CA ASP A 149 -5.88 -10.69 6.44
C ASP A 149 -6.64 -11.87 7.03
N ARG A 150 -6.97 -12.85 6.17
CA ARG A 150 -7.78 -14.02 6.55
C ARG A 150 -7.07 -14.92 7.57
N GLU A 151 -5.75 -15.02 7.52
CA GLU A 151 -4.97 -15.87 8.43
C GLU A 151 -5.00 -15.27 9.84
N ILE A 152 -4.85 -13.93 9.97
CA ILE A 152 -4.96 -13.23 11.25
C ILE A 152 -6.39 -13.35 11.83
N ILE A 153 -7.41 -13.08 10.99
CA ILE A 153 -8.82 -13.18 11.42
C ILE A 153 -9.13 -14.60 11.90
N SER A 154 -8.64 -15.61 11.20
CA SER A 154 -8.84 -17.03 11.57
C SER A 154 -8.13 -17.42 12.87
N ALA A 155 -7.04 -16.75 13.19
CA ALA A 155 -6.26 -17.00 14.39
C ALA A 155 -6.73 -16.19 15.63
N ALA A 156 -7.66 -15.24 15.46
CA ALA A 156 -8.14 -14.39 16.55
C ALA A 156 -9.01 -15.18 17.53
N ASP A 157 -8.83 -14.93 18.83
CA ASP A 157 -9.69 -15.51 19.88
C ASP A 157 -11.04 -14.80 19.96
N HIS A 158 -11.07 -13.51 19.63
CA HIS A 158 -12.27 -12.68 19.61
C HIS A 158 -12.25 -11.76 18.39
N LEU A 159 -13.30 -11.80 17.59
CA LEU A 159 -13.50 -10.97 16.42
C LEU A 159 -14.52 -9.87 16.72
N ILE A 160 -14.18 -8.63 16.41
CA ILE A 160 -15.12 -7.50 16.38
C ILE A 160 -15.20 -7.04 14.93
N ASP A 161 -16.34 -7.26 14.27
CA ASP A 161 -16.57 -6.85 12.89
C ASP A 161 -17.38 -5.57 12.85
N ILE A 162 -16.82 -4.55 12.20
CA ILE A 162 -17.43 -3.21 12.07
C ILE A 162 -17.86 -3.02 10.61
N GLY A 163 -19.15 -2.79 10.43
CA GLY A 163 -19.74 -2.69 9.10
C GLY A 163 -21.12 -2.04 9.11
N PRO A 164 -22.04 -2.51 8.24
CA PRO A 164 -21.86 -3.54 7.20
C PRO A 164 -21.09 -3.05 5.95
N LYS A 165 -20.98 -1.71 5.77
CA LYS A 165 -20.30 -1.07 4.64
C LYS A 165 -19.40 0.07 5.12
N ALA A 166 -18.69 0.71 4.20
CA ALA A 166 -17.86 1.87 4.50
C ALA A 166 -18.66 3.19 4.55
N GLY A 167 -18.09 4.22 5.19
CA GLY A 167 -18.64 5.57 5.28
C GLY A 167 -19.93 5.63 6.11
N ARG A 168 -20.97 6.34 5.62
CA ARG A 168 -22.24 6.53 6.36
C ARG A 168 -23.05 5.26 6.59
N HIS A 169 -22.77 4.20 5.85
CA HIS A 169 -23.43 2.91 5.97
C HIS A 169 -22.62 1.91 6.77
N GLY A 170 -21.54 2.36 7.40
CA GLY A 170 -20.67 1.60 8.29
C GLY A 170 -20.70 2.16 9.71
N GLY A 171 -19.74 1.72 10.53
CA GLY A 171 -19.56 2.19 11.90
C GLY A 171 -20.44 1.49 12.93
N GLU A 172 -21.16 0.43 12.55
CA GLU A 172 -21.94 -0.41 13.46
C GLU A 172 -21.19 -1.70 13.77
N ILE A 173 -21.31 -2.21 15.00
CA ILE A 173 -20.80 -3.53 15.34
C ILE A 173 -21.76 -4.56 14.72
N VAL A 174 -21.30 -5.27 13.71
CA VAL A 174 -22.09 -6.29 12.99
C VAL A 174 -21.96 -7.65 13.67
N PHE A 175 -20.78 -7.92 14.24
CA PHE A 175 -20.48 -9.13 15.00
C PHE A 175 -19.47 -8.83 16.12
N SER A 176 -19.62 -9.50 17.26
CA SER A 176 -18.64 -9.47 18.34
C SER A 176 -18.67 -10.80 19.08
N GLY A 177 -17.60 -11.59 18.98
CA GLY A 177 -17.53 -12.91 19.59
C GLY A 177 -16.42 -13.77 18.98
N GLU A 178 -16.43 -15.04 19.35
CA GLU A 178 -15.60 -16.05 18.68
C GLU A 178 -16.21 -16.38 17.30
N ALA A 179 -15.43 -16.23 16.24
CA ALA A 179 -15.92 -16.37 14.86
C ALA A 179 -16.57 -17.76 14.61
N SER A 180 -16.02 -18.83 15.22
CA SER A 180 -16.54 -20.20 15.11
C SER A 180 -17.96 -20.39 15.68
N GLN A 181 -18.40 -19.50 16.58
CA GLN A 181 -19.70 -19.54 17.24
C GLN A 181 -20.75 -18.64 16.59
N ALA A 182 -20.43 -18.00 15.47
CA ALA A 182 -21.33 -17.09 14.77
C ALA A 182 -22.58 -17.82 14.26
N THR A 183 -23.74 -17.24 14.51
CA THR A 183 -25.04 -17.74 14.03
C THR A 183 -25.23 -17.44 12.54
N GLU A 184 -26.10 -18.20 11.86
CA GLU A 184 -26.44 -17.98 10.45
C GLU A 184 -26.89 -16.53 10.16
N ASN A 185 -27.66 -15.93 11.08
CA ASN A 185 -28.15 -14.55 10.94
C ASN A 185 -27.00 -13.51 11.03
N GLU A 186 -26.00 -13.77 11.87
CA GLU A 186 -24.81 -12.92 12.01
C GLU A 186 -23.91 -13.07 10.79
N ILE A 187 -23.73 -14.30 10.29
CA ILE A 187 -22.98 -14.57 9.05
C ILE A 187 -23.62 -13.82 7.88
N ASP A 188 -24.95 -13.83 7.76
CA ASP A 188 -25.64 -13.14 6.66
C ASP A 188 -25.54 -11.61 6.73
N LYS A 189 -25.33 -11.05 7.89
CA LYS A 189 -25.14 -9.60 8.07
C LYS A 189 -23.69 -9.15 7.88
N SER A 190 -22.72 -9.98 8.21
CA SER A 190 -21.30 -9.69 8.16
C SER A 190 -20.70 -10.12 6.82
N ILE A 191 -20.09 -9.20 6.09
CA ILE A 191 -19.35 -9.51 4.87
C ILE A 191 -18.11 -10.33 5.24
N THR A 192 -17.39 -9.97 6.30
CA THR A 192 -16.21 -10.68 6.81
C THR A 192 -16.52 -12.14 7.10
N LEU A 193 -17.61 -12.40 7.85
CA LEU A 193 -18.00 -13.78 8.19
C LEU A 193 -18.45 -14.58 6.95
N LYS A 194 -19.08 -13.96 5.95
CA LYS A 194 -19.40 -14.65 4.69
C LYS A 194 -18.15 -15.19 4.00
N TYR A 195 -17.10 -14.40 3.93
CA TYR A 195 -15.82 -14.84 3.39
C TYR A 195 -15.13 -15.86 4.30
N PHE A 196 -15.18 -15.66 5.61
CA PHE A 196 -14.62 -16.59 6.60
C PHE A 196 -15.23 -18.01 6.47
N PHE A 197 -16.57 -18.11 6.41
CA PHE A 197 -17.28 -19.38 6.25
C PHE A 197 -17.39 -19.86 4.80
N GLY A 198 -16.81 -19.16 3.84
CA GLY A 198 -16.80 -19.54 2.42
C GLY A 198 -18.14 -19.42 1.70
N LYS A 199 -19.14 -18.68 2.29
CA LYS A 199 -20.40 -18.33 1.59
C LYS A 199 -20.14 -17.37 0.43
N GLU A 200 -19.16 -16.48 0.59
CA GLU A 200 -18.61 -15.63 -0.48
C GLU A 200 -17.17 -16.03 -0.73
N LYS A 201 -16.73 -15.91 -1.99
CA LYS A 201 -15.34 -16.15 -2.41
C LYS A 201 -15.01 -15.33 -3.65
N ILE A 202 -13.73 -15.05 -3.87
CA ILE A 202 -13.24 -14.53 -5.13
C ILE A 202 -13.16 -15.70 -6.12
N GLU A 203 -13.88 -15.57 -7.23
CA GLU A 203 -13.88 -16.61 -8.26
C GLU A 203 -12.57 -16.57 -9.04
N THR A 204 -11.87 -17.70 -9.05
CA THR A 204 -10.66 -17.89 -9.85
C THR A 204 -11.05 -18.14 -11.32
N PRO A 205 -10.46 -17.42 -12.28
CA PRO A 205 -10.73 -17.64 -13.69
C PRO A 205 -10.37 -19.09 -14.12
N THR A 206 -11.30 -19.78 -14.75
CA THR A 206 -11.08 -21.15 -15.27
C THR A 206 -10.22 -21.15 -16.55
N LEU A 207 -10.24 -20.04 -17.29
CA LEU A 207 -9.45 -19.87 -18.51
C LEU A 207 -8.52 -18.69 -18.35
N ARG A 208 -7.22 -18.91 -18.60
CA ARG A 208 -6.19 -17.88 -18.57
C ARG A 208 -6.04 -17.24 -19.95
N ARG A 209 -5.92 -15.91 -19.98
CA ARG A 209 -5.58 -15.21 -21.23
C ARG A 209 -4.16 -15.60 -21.64
N LYS A 210 -3.98 -15.89 -22.93
CA LYS A 210 -2.66 -16.18 -23.50
C LYS A 210 -2.22 -15.00 -24.34
N SER A 211 -0.95 -14.64 -24.25
CA SER A 211 -0.34 -13.62 -25.11
C SER A 211 0.90 -14.19 -25.76
N ASN A 212 1.01 -13.95 -27.07
CA ASN A 212 2.24 -14.26 -27.83
C ASN A 212 3.21 -13.08 -27.83
N ASN A 213 2.74 -11.90 -27.44
CA ASN A 213 3.53 -10.69 -27.36
C ASN A 213 4.03 -10.49 -25.93
N PHE A 214 5.29 -10.17 -25.77
CA PHE A 214 5.91 -9.94 -24.46
C PHE A 214 6.99 -8.87 -24.53
N ILE A 215 7.28 -8.28 -23.38
CA ILE A 215 8.50 -7.51 -23.13
C ILE A 215 9.43 -8.39 -22.32
N GLU A 216 10.71 -8.38 -22.65
CA GLU A 216 11.72 -9.14 -21.95
C GLU A 216 12.77 -8.21 -21.36
N ILE A 217 13.00 -8.36 -20.08
CA ILE A 217 14.15 -7.81 -19.37
C ILE A 217 15.22 -8.88 -19.36
N LYS A 218 16.44 -8.52 -19.76
CA LYS A 218 17.61 -9.41 -19.79
C LYS A 218 18.65 -8.96 -18.77
N ASN A 219 19.26 -9.93 -18.11
CA ASN A 219 20.41 -9.74 -17.24
C ASN A 219 20.15 -8.64 -16.19
N ALA A 220 19.04 -8.75 -15.49
CA ALA A 220 18.70 -7.84 -14.39
C ALA A 220 19.57 -8.17 -13.16
N ASN A 221 20.41 -7.22 -12.74
CA ASN A 221 21.41 -7.38 -11.67
C ASN A 221 21.46 -6.15 -10.74
N VAL A 222 20.31 -5.50 -10.53
CA VAL A 222 20.19 -4.35 -9.63
C VAL A 222 19.85 -4.84 -8.23
N ASN A 223 20.44 -4.24 -7.21
CA ASN A 223 20.31 -4.63 -5.80
C ASN A 223 20.67 -6.12 -5.60
N ASN A 224 19.74 -6.93 -5.11
CA ASN A 224 19.94 -8.36 -4.87
C ASN A 224 19.62 -9.26 -6.08
N LEU A 225 19.22 -8.71 -7.23
CA LEU A 225 18.88 -9.52 -8.40
C LEU A 225 20.11 -10.23 -8.98
N LYS A 226 19.99 -11.52 -9.26
CA LYS A 226 21.05 -12.45 -9.67
C LYS A 226 21.07 -12.67 -11.19
N ASP A 227 21.25 -11.60 -11.95
CA ASP A 227 21.40 -11.62 -13.41
C ASP A 227 20.24 -12.34 -14.13
N ILE A 228 19.02 -12.11 -13.65
CA ILE A 228 17.82 -12.81 -14.12
C ILE A 228 17.29 -12.22 -15.42
N SER A 229 16.69 -13.08 -16.24
CA SER A 229 15.96 -12.69 -17.45
C SER A 229 14.50 -13.08 -17.33
N VAL A 230 13.59 -12.11 -17.54
CA VAL A 230 12.15 -12.26 -17.24
C VAL A 230 11.31 -11.72 -18.38
N LYS A 231 10.24 -12.46 -18.74
CA LYS A 231 9.28 -12.08 -19.78
C LYS A 231 7.96 -11.61 -19.13
N PHE A 232 7.48 -10.47 -19.61
CA PHE A 232 6.21 -9.86 -19.21
C PHE A 232 5.25 -9.91 -20.40
N PRO A 233 4.26 -10.84 -20.40
CA PRO A 233 3.27 -10.92 -21.47
C PRO A 233 2.41 -9.65 -21.55
N LEU A 234 2.07 -9.20 -22.77
CA LEU A 234 1.27 -8.01 -23.02
C LEU A 234 -0.23 -8.32 -23.11
N GLY A 235 -1.09 -7.37 -22.72
CA GLY A 235 -2.55 -7.49 -22.80
C GLY A 235 -3.14 -8.48 -21.79
N VAL A 236 -2.42 -8.79 -20.72
CA VAL A 236 -2.85 -9.71 -19.67
C VAL A 236 -2.50 -9.15 -18.28
N MET A 237 -2.97 -9.80 -17.23
CA MET A 237 -2.58 -9.51 -15.85
C MET A 237 -1.38 -10.40 -15.45
N THR A 238 -0.25 -9.75 -15.20
CA THR A 238 0.95 -10.40 -14.66
C THR A 238 1.12 -10.04 -13.18
N CYS A 239 1.24 -11.03 -12.31
CA CYS A 239 1.55 -10.84 -10.90
C CYS A 239 3.02 -11.16 -10.64
N VAL A 240 3.75 -10.24 -10.01
CA VAL A 240 5.12 -10.45 -9.54
C VAL A 240 5.06 -10.69 -8.03
N THR A 241 5.43 -11.89 -7.61
CA THR A 241 5.31 -12.37 -6.24
C THR A 241 6.63 -12.93 -5.70
N GLY A 242 6.61 -13.41 -4.47
CA GLY A 242 7.75 -13.97 -3.75
C GLY A 242 7.85 -13.39 -2.34
N VAL A 243 8.68 -13.98 -1.51
CA VAL A 243 8.86 -13.58 -0.10
C VAL A 243 9.31 -12.12 0.05
N SER A 244 9.16 -11.57 1.25
CA SER A 244 9.64 -10.20 1.55
C SER A 244 11.15 -10.11 1.32
N GLY A 245 11.60 -9.03 0.63
CA GLY A 245 13.01 -8.85 0.29
C GLY A 245 13.53 -9.70 -0.87
N SER A 246 12.70 -10.45 -1.60
CA SER A 246 13.11 -11.29 -2.75
C SER A 246 13.51 -10.52 -4.02
N GLY A 247 13.35 -9.19 -4.05
CA GLY A 247 13.74 -8.35 -5.19
C GLY A 247 12.61 -7.93 -6.13
N LYS A 248 11.32 -8.13 -5.76
CA LYS A 248 10.15 -7.75 -6.57
C LYS A 248 10.16 -6.30 -7.02
N SER A 249 10.28 -5.37 -6.07
CA SER A 249 10.32 -3.93 -6.36
C SER A 249 11.57 -3.56 -7.17
N SER A 250 12.71 -4.23 -6.94
CA SER A 250 13.92 -4.05 -7.74
C SER A 250 13.71 -4.46 -9.20
N LEU A 251 13.08 -5.61 -9.45
CA LEU A 251 12.77 -6.07 -10.81
C LEU A 251 11.79 -5.14 -11.51
N VAL A 252 10.70 -4.78 -10.84
CA VAL A 252 9.58 -4.08 -11.50
C VAL A 252 9.82 -2.58 -11.56
N ARG A 253 10.20 -1.94 -10.44
CA ARG A 253 10.38 -0.49 -10.38
C ARG A 253 11.76 -0.06 -10.89
N ASP A 254 12.83 -0.68 -10.35
CA ASP A 254 14.19 -0.18 -10.57
C ASP A 254 14.78 -0.68 -11.92
N VAL A 255 14.25 -1.78 -12.46
CA VAL A 255 14.67 -2.30 -13.77
C VAL A 255 13.59 -2.09 -14.83
N LEU A 256 12.44 -2.78 -14.77
CA LEU A 256 11.43 -2.76 -15.84
C LEU A 256 10.91 -1.34 -16.10
N PHE A 257 10.39 -0.68 -15.07
CA PHE A 257 9.83 0.67 -15.22
C PHE A 257 10.88 1.69 -15.63
N ALA A 258 12.07 1.64 -15.03
CA ALA A 258 13.16 2.55 -15.38
C ALA A 258 13.63 2.36 -16.84
N GLU A 259 13.76 1.12 -17.34
CA GLU A 259 14.15 0.85 -18.71
C GLU A 259 13.05 1.24 -19.71
N LEU A 260 11.76 1.03 -19.38
CA LEU A 260 10.64 1.50 -20.21
C LEU A 260 10.58 3.03 -20.26
N GLN A 261 10.77 3.72 -19.14
CA GLN A 261 10.83 5.18 -19.14
C GLN A 261 11.97 5.71 -20.01
N LYS A 262 13.16 5.11 -19.90
CA LYS A 262 14.29 5.45 -20.78
C LYS A 262 13.93 5.23 -22.26
N TYR A 263 13.31 4.12 -22.59
CA TYR A 263 12.86 3.79 -23.94
C TYR A 263 11.94 4.87 -24.52
N PHE A 264 10.89 5.29 -23.79
CA PHE A 264 9.97 6.31 -24.26
C PHE A 264 10.62 7.70 -24.33
N ASN A 265 11.48 8.06 -23.38
CA ASN A 265 12.16 9.36 -23.33
C ASN A 265 13.31 9.49 -24.35
N SER A 266 13.92 8.37 -24.79
CA SER A 266 15.04 8.36 -25.74
C SER A 266 14.63 8.23 -27.21
N GLY A 267 13.37 8.51 -27.53
CA GLY A 267 12.85 8.37 -28.89
C GLY A 267 12.67 6.91 -29.31
N ARG A 268 12.27 6.06 -28.38
CA ARG A 268 11.95 4.62 -28.55
C ARG A 268 13.16 3.76 -28.97
N LYS A 269 14.34 4.07 -28.45
CA LYS A 269 15.54 3.24 -28.63
C LYS A 269 15.68 2.28 -27.44
N PRO A 270 15.56 0.94 -27.67
CA PRO A 270 15.71 -0.03 -26.58
C PRO A 270 17.16 -0.10 -26.11
N SER A 271 17.35 -0.32 -24.81
CA SER A 271 18.65 -0.67 -24.22
C SER A 271 18.97 -2.14 -24.49
N ASN A 272 20.22 -2.54 -24.22
CA ASN A 272 20.62 -3.97 -24.32
C ASN A 272 19.87 -4.87 -23.33
N LYS A 273 19.27 -4.29 -22.28
CA LYS A 273 18.49 -5.02 -21.27
C LYS A 273 17.01 -5.17 -21.62
N LEU A 274 16.51 -4.41 -22.60
CA LEU A 274 15.08 -4.36 -22.93
C LEU A 274 14.84 -4.86 -24.36
N SER A 275 13.99 -5.85 -24.54
CA SER A 275 13.64 -6.44 -25.83
C SER A 275 12.17 -6.86 -25.89
N GLY A 276 11.72 -7.35 -27.07
CA GLY A 276 10.38 -7.85 -27.29
C GLY A 276 9.47 -6.92 -28.07
N SER A 277 8.17 -7.01 -27.87
CA SER A 277 7.11 -6.33 -28.65
C SER A 277 6.88 -4.87 -28.23
N LEU A 278 7.95 -4.08 -28.10
CA LEU A 278 7.92 -2.69 -27.60
C LEU A 278 7.09 -1.73 -28.46
N SER A 279 6.93 -2.02 -29.76
CA SER A 279 6.13 -1.19 -30.67
C SER A 279 4.63 -1.28 -30.42
N LEU A 280 4.17 -2.26 -29.64
CA LEU A 280 2.75 -2.45 -29.31
C LEU A 280 2.30 -1.63 -28.10
N ILE A 281 3.20 -0.88 -27.48
CA ILE A 281 2.90 -0.06 -26.30
C ILE A 281 3.30 1.40 -26.54
N ASP A 282 2.51 2.32 -26.01
CA ASP A 282 2.73 3.76 -26.14
C ASP A 282 3.20 4.44 -24.85
N GLY A 283 3.19 3.74 -23.73
CA GLY A 283 3.66 4.29 -22.46
C GLY A 283 3.64 3.29 -21.32
N VAL A 284 4.15 3.74 -20.17
CA VAL A 284 4.16 3.01 -18.91
C VAL A 284 3.78 3.95 -17.77
N GLU A 285 2.87 3.50 -16.91
CA GLU A 285 2.41 4.22 -15.73
C GLU A 285 2.68 3.41 -14.47
N PHE A 286 3.33 4.03 -13.49
CA PHE A 286 3.58 3.43 -12.18
C PHE A 286 2.60 3.99 -11.15
N VAL A 287 1.67 3.16 -10.70
CA VAL A 287 0.60 3.51 -9.76
C VAL A 287 1.01 3.07 -8.37
N ASN A 288 1.56 4.00 -7.60
CA ASN A 288 1.99 3.79 -6.22
C ASN A 288 0.98 4.38 -5.21
N GLN A 289 1.21 4.10 -3.93
CA GLN A 289 0.39 4.56 -2.81
C GLN A 289 0.62 6.03 -2.42
N ASN A 290 1.49 6.76 -3.13
CA ASN A 290 1.73 8.18 -2.84
C ASN A 290 0.44 9.00 -3.03
N PRO A 291 0.21 10.05 -2.24
CA PRO A 291 -0.93 10.95 -2.37
C PRO A 291 -1.13 11.46 -3.81
N ILE A 292 -2.38 11.68 -4.21
CA ILE A 292 -2.77 12.15 -5.55
C ILE A 292 -2.46 13.63 -5.82
N GLY A 293 -1.81 14.31 -4.89
CA GLY A 293 -1.37 15.70 -5.03
C GLY A 293 -0.46 16.09 -3.88
N ARG A 294 0.29 17.18 -4.07
CA ARG A 294 1.21 17.72 -3.06
C ARG A 294 0.55 18.72 -2.11
N SER A 295 -0.67 19.16 -2.43
CA SER A 295 -1.41 20.19 -1.68
C SER A 295 -2.53 19.54 -0.87
N SER A 296 -2.73 19.99 0.36
CA SER A 296 -3.88 19.69 1.23
C SER A 296 -5.23 19.95 0.53
N ARG A 297 -5.25 20.80 -0.48
CA ARG A 297 -6.42 21.14 -1.29
C ARG A 297 -6.70 20.18 -2.46
N SER A 298 -5.82 19.24 -2.74
CA SER A 298 -6.06 18.20 -3.74
C SER A 298 -7.14 17.24 -3.24
N ASN A 299 -8.07 16.83 -4.10
CA ASN A 299 -9.10 15.84 -3.78
C ASN A 299 -9.44 14.97 -4.99
N ALA A 300 -10.19 13.88 -4.78
CA ALA A 300 -10.54 12.94 -5.83
C ALA A 300 -11.33 13.60 -6.98
N ALA A 301 -12.29 14.48 -6.67
CA ALA A 301 -13.13 15.13 -7.68
C ALA A 301 -12.34 16.08 -8.60
N THR A 302 -11.33 16.77 -8.08
CA THR A 302 -10.43 17.61 -8.89
C THR A 302 -9.49 16.76 -9.74
N TYR A 303 -8.99 15.66 -9.20
CA TYR A 303 -8.06 14.78 -9.91
C TYR A 303 -8.67 14.16 -11.16
N ILE A 304 -9.93 13.67 -11.07
CA ILE A 304 -10.68 13.13 -12.22
C ILE A 304 -11.38 14.21 -13.05
N LYS A 305 -11.16 15.50 -12.75
CA LYS A 305 -11.76 16.68 -13.43
C LYS A 305 -13.30 16.74 -13.38
N ALA A 306 -13.95 16.05 -12.45
CA ALA A 306 -15.40 16.16 -12.24
C ALA A 306 -15.75 17.52 -11.63
N TYR A 307 -14.90 18.05 -10.76
CA TYR A 307 -15.12 19.35 -10.14
C TYR A 307 -15.13 20.51 -11.14
N ASP A 308 -14.44 20.40 -12.27
CA ASP A 308 -14.44 21.41 -13.33
C ASP A 308 -15.84 21.56 -13.96
N GLU A 309 -16.55 20.44 -14.17
CA GLU A 309 -17.92 20.45 -14.68
C GLU A 309 -18.91 20.97 -13.61
N ILE A 310 -18.70 20.62 -12.32
CA ILE A 310 -19.51 21.16 -11.21
C ILE A 310 -19.38 22.68 -11.13
N ARG A 311 -18.18 23.23 -11.22
CA ARG A 311 -17.95 24.69 -11.20
C ARG A 311 -18.64 25.39 -12.37
N LYS A 312 -18.64 24.80 -13.56
CA LYS A 312 -19.37 25.33 -14.73
C LYS A 312 -20.87 25.37 -14.45
N LEU A 313 -21.42 24.30 -13.88
CA LEU A 313 -22.84 24.22 -13.54
C LEU A 313 -23.27 25.33 -12.58
N PHE A 314 -22.48 25.59 -11.54
CA PHE A 314 -22.76 26.67 -10.58
C PHE A 314 -22.62 28.08 -11.20
N ALA A 315 -21.68 28.27 -12.11
CA ALA A 315 -21.55 29.54 -12.84
C ALA A 315 -22.73 29.83 -13.78
N GLU A 316 -23.45 28.80 -14.22
CA GLU A 316 -24.65 28.91 -15.06
C GLU A 316 -25.92 29.24 -14.25
N CYS A 317 -25.91 29.19 -12.92
CA CYS A 317 -27.03 29.55 -12.06
C CYS A 317 -27.41 31.03 -12.22
N GLN A 318 -28.72 31.34 -12.05
CA GLN A 318 -29.22 32.72 -12.26
C GLN A 318 -28.52 33.76 -11.36
N LEU A 319 -28.30 33.43 -10.07
CA LEU A 319 -27.63 34.32 -9.14
C LEU A 319 -26.18 34.55 -9.56
N SER A 320 -25.46 33.49 -9.95
CA SER A 320 -24.08 33.58 -10.47
C SER A 320 -23.96 34.54 -11.65
N LYS A 321 -24.87 34.44 -12.61
CA LYS A 321 -24.92 35.35 -13.79
C LYS A 321 -25.17 36.80 -13.40
N ARG A 322 -26.05 37.05 -12.42
CA ARG A 322 -26.29 38.39 -11.89
C ARG A 322 -25.11 39.01 -11.17
N MET A 323 -24.38 38.17 -10.41
CA MET A 323 -23.20 38.57 -9.65
C MET A 323 -21.91 38.62 -10.50
N GLY A 324 -21.97 38.18 -11.76
CA GLY A 324 -20.79 38.10 -12.63
C GLY A 324 -19.82 36.99 -12.24
N PHE A 325 -20.28 35.95 -11.55
CA PHE A 325 -19.44 34.83 -11.12
C PHE A 325 -19.07 33.93 -12.29
N SER A 326 -17.79 33.62 -12.35
CA SER A 326 -17.20 32.67 -13.32
C SER A 326 -16.99 31.29 -12.67
N PRO A 327 -16.68 30.25 -13.44
CA PRO A 327 -16.29 28.95 -12.87
C PRO A 327 -15.08 29.03 -11.91
N ALA A 328 -14.22 30.05 -12.07
CA ALA A 328 -13.09 30.30 -11.17
C ALA A 328 -13.53 30.74 -9.77
N THR A 329 -14.66 31.45 -9.65
CA THR A 329 -15.22 31.89 -8.37
C THR A 329 -15.59 30.69 -7.47
N PHE A 330 -16.00 29.59 -8.04
CA PHE A 330 -16.31 28.33 -7.32
C PHE A 330 -15.09 27.43 -7.09
N SER A 331 -13.87 27.97 -7.22
CA SER A 331 -12.64 27.23 -6.95
C SER A 331 -12.11 27.56 -5.56
N PHE A 332 -11.88 26.53 -4.75
CA PHE A 332 -11.17 26.66 -3.47
C PHE A 332 -9.64 26.77 -3.63
N ASN A 333 -9.12 26.61 -4.86
CA ASN A 333 -7.69 26.71 -5.19
C ASN A 333 -7.28 28.08 -5.75
N GLN A 334 -8.24 28.91 -6.19
CA GLN A 334 -8.00 30.20 -6.82
C GLN A 334 -8.64 31.32 -5.99
N ASP A 335 -8.04 32.52 -6.07
CA ASP A 335 -8.60 33.69 -5.44
C ASP A 335 -9.91 34.13 -6.11
N GLY A 336 -10.76 34.80 -5.37
CA GLY A 336 -12.03 35.33 -5.82
C GLY A 336 -13.20 34.88 -4.94
N GLY A 337 -13.52 33.58 -4.92
CA GLY A 337 -14.63 33.09 -4.11
C GLY A 337 -14.26 32.26 -2.90
N ARG A 338 -12.97 31.86 -2.76
CA ARG A 338 -12.52 31.12 -1.59
C ARG A 338 -12.41 32.00 -0.34
N CYS A 339 -12.56 31.40 0.83
CA CYS A 339 -12.27 32.09 2.10
C CYS A 339 -10.81 32.55 2.14
N GLU A 340 -10.58 33.82 2.43
CA GLU A 340 -9.23 34.43 2.45
C GLU A 340 -8.42 33.99 3.66
N PHE A 341 -9.07 33.71 4.80
CA PHE A 341 -8.41 33.31 6.05
C PHE A 341 -7.79 31.89 5.95
N CYS A 342 -8.57 30.88 5.57
CA CYS A 342 -8.08 29.51 5.40
C CYS A 342 -7.64 29.22 3.97
N GLN A 343 -7.71 30.18 3.08
CA GLN A 343 -7.36 30.05 1.66
C GLN A 343 -8.05 28.88 0.95
N GLY A 344 -9.27 28.54 1.38
CA GLY A 344 -10.08 27.47 0.80
C GLY A 344 -9.84 26.08 1.41
N GLU A 345 -9.06 25.95 2.47
CA GLU A 345 -8.86 24.65 3.16
C GLU A 345 -9.99 24.29 4.12
N GLY A 346 -10.69 25.30 4.67
CA GLY A 346 -11.73 25.12 5.68
C GLY A 346 -11.18 24.93 7.09
N ILE A 347 -9.89 24.64 7.21
CA ILE A 347 -9.15 24.43 8.47
C ILE A 347 -7.94 25.36 8.50
N ILE A 348 -7.43 25.60 9.69
CA ILE A 348 -6.17 26.32 9.96
C ILE A 348 -5.27 25.34 10.70
N THR A 349 -4.15 25.00 10.10
CA THR A 349 -3.15 24.11 10.70
C THR A 349 -2.18 24.92 11.54
N VAL A 350 -2.08 24.62 12.82
CA VAL A 350 -1.12 25.20 13.76
C VAL A 350 0.03 24.21 13.94
N PRO A 351 1.23 24.50 13.38
CA PRO A 351 2.35 23.57 13.48
C PRO A 351 2.87 23.52 14.92
N MET A 352 3.09 22.31 15.42
CA MET A 352 3.62 22.04 16.75
C MET A 352 5.02 21.44 16.66
N GLN A 353 5.99 21.99 17.42
CA GLN A 353 7.40 21.58 17.31
C GLN A 353 7.70 20.15 17.79
N PHE A 354 6.90 19.61 18.71
CA PHE A 354 7.15 18.31 19.38
C PHE A 354 5.95 17.37 19.40
N MET A 355 4.84 17.78 18.79
CA MET A 355 3.60 17.00 18.69
C MET A 355 3.04 17.08 17.28
N ALA A 356 2.02 16.29 16.98
CA ALA A 356 1.28 16.42 15.72
C ALA A 356 0.68 17.82 15.59
N ASP A 357 0.64 18.35 14.39
CA ASP A 357 0.01 19.62 14.09
C ASP A 357 -1.46 19.63 14.53
N VAL A 358 -1.92 20.76 15.05
CA VAL A 358 -3.31 20.93 15.47
C VAL A 358 -4.11 21.56 14.35
N GLU A 359 -5.18 20.90 13.93
CA GLU A 359 -6.11 21.40 12.92
C GLU A 359 -7.33 22.03 13.60
N LEU A 360 -7.55 23.30 13.33
CA LEU A 360 -8.68 24.08 13.84
C LEU A 360 -9.64 24.43 12.71
N VAL A 361 -10.94 24.31 12.93
CA VAL A 361 -11.94 24.77 11.97
C VAL A 361 -11.79 26.29 11.77
N CYS A 362 -11.76 26.75 10.54
CA CYS A 362 -11.68 28.17 10.22
C CYS A 362 -12.94 28.91 10.68
N GLU A 363 -12.82 29.82 11.66
CA GLU A 363 -13.94 30.57 12.22
C GLU A 363 -14.58 31.52 11.19
N ALA A 364 -13.79 32.07 10.24
CA ALA A 364 -14.29 33.02 9.25
C ALA A 364 -15.26 32.40 8.23
N CYS A 365 -15.12 31.12 7.91
CA CYS A 365 -16.03 30.41 6.99
C CYS A 365 -16.71 29.20 7.65
N ASN A 366 -16.53 28.99 8.94
CA ASN A 366 -17.08 27.84 9.68
C ASN A 366 -16.81 26.49 8.97
N GLY A 367 -15.61 26.32 8.42
CA GLY A 367 -15.20 25.13 7.67
C GLY A 367 -15.70 25.06 6.22
N GLN A 368 -16.53 26.01 5.76
CA GLN A 368 -17.20 25.93 4.46
C GLN A 368 -16.33 26.34 3.27
N ARG A 369 -15.09 26.76 3.45
CA ARG A 369 -14.06 27.02 2.42
C ARG A 369 -14.29 28.23 1.53
N PHE A 370 -15.50 28.74 1.39
CA PHE A 370 -15.89 29.82 0.48
C PHE A 370 -16.38 31.05 1.23
N LYS A 371 -16.46 32.18 0.52
CA LYS A 371 -17.13 33.39 0.97
C LYS A 371 -18.64 33.19 1.00
N GLN A 372 -19.35 33.96 1.82
CA GLN A 372 -20.79 33.80 1.99
C GLN A 372 -21.58 34.05 0.69
N ASP A 373 -21.21 35.04 -0.09
CA ASP A 373 -21.85 35.37 -1.37
C ASP A 373 -21.76 34.20 -2.40
N VAL A 374 -20.69 33.39 -2.35
CA VAL A 374 -20.56 32.19 -3.16
C VAL A 374 -21.43 31.06 -2.61
N LEU A 375 -21.55 30.93 -1.29
CA LEU A 375 -22.40 29.94 -0.62
C LEU A 375 -23.89 30.22 -0.81
N ASP A 376 -24.28 31.47 -1.12
CA ASP A 376 -25.66 31.85 -1.39
C ASP A 376 -26.14 31.40 -2.79
N VAL A 377 -25.24 30.88 -3.61
CA VAL A 377 -25.59 30.28 -4.91
C VAL A 377 -26.03 28.83 -4.72
N TYR A 378 -27.27 28.53 -5.06
CA TYR A 378 -27.86 27.20 -4.94
C TYR A 378 -28.15 26.58 -6.30
N TYR A 379 -27.88 25.29 -6.39
CA TYR A 379 -28.31 24.41 -7.45
C TYR A 379 -29.13 23.27 -6.84
N ARG A 380 -30.47 23.20 -7.14
CA ARG A 380 -31.39 22.23 -6.50
C ARG A 380 -31.25 22.19 -4.96
N GLU A 381 -31.36 23.35 -4.34
CA GLU A 381 -31.30 23.53 -2.87
C GLU A 381 -29.94 23.14 -2.23
N LYS A 382 -28.91 22.90 -3.02
CA LYS A 382 -27.55 22.61 -2.57
C LYS A 382 -26.58 23.69 -3.01
N ASN A 383 -25.77 24.22 -2.11
CA ASN A 383 -24.68 25.11 -2.44
C ASN A 383 -23.41 24.31 -2.80
N ILE A 384 -22.34 25.00 -3.20
CA ILE A 384 -21.11 24.36 -3.64
C ILE A 384 -20.43 23.55 -2.53
N PHE A 385 -20.54 23.98 -1.25
CA PHE A 385 -20.00 23.25 -0.11
C PHE A 385 -20.81 21.98 0.16
N ASP A 386 -22.14 22.03 0.10
CA ASP A 386 -23.00 20.84 0.23
C ASP A 386 -22.63 19.76 -0.79
N ILE A 387 -22.32 20.16 -2.03
CA ILE A 387 -21.86 19.22 -3.07
C ILE A 387 -20.51 18.61 -2.72
N LEU A 388 -19.57 19.39 -2.17
CA LEU A 388 -18.26 18.88 -1.75
C LEU A 388 -18.37 17.90 -0.56
N GLU A 389 -19.38 18.05 0.29
CA GLU A 389 -19.67 17.15 1.41
C GLU A 389 -20.41 15.86 0.99
N MET A 390 -20.91 15.79 -0.22
CA MET A 390 -21.49 14.55 -0.75
C MET A 390 -20.40 13.49 -0.97
N SER A 391 -20.72 12.24 -0.68
CA SER A 391 -19.92 11.12 -1.18
C SER A 391 -20.06 11.02 -2.70
N VAL A 392 -19.12 10.32 -3.34
CA VAL A 392 -19.18 10.05 -4.81
C VAL A 392 -20.52 9.40 -5.19
N ASN A 393 -20.99 8.41 -4.40
CA ASN A 393 -22.28 7.76 -4.65
C ASN A 393 -23.44 8.75 -4.57
N GLN A 394 -23.50 9.58 -3.52
CA GLN A 394 -24.53 10.60 -3.35
C GLN A 394 -24.52 11.64 -4.48
N ALA A 395 -23.32 12.04 -4.93
CA ALA A 395 -23.18 12.97 -6.04
C ALA A 395 -23.65 12.36 -7.36
N ILE A 396 -23.32 11.08 -7.60
CA ILE A 396 -23.84 10.35 -8.78
C ILE A 396 -25.36 10.32 -8.74
N ASP A 397 -25.97 9.94 -7.62
CA ASP A 397 -27.44 9.90 -7.48
C ASP A 397 -28.05 11.29 -7.66
N PHE A 398 -27.45 12.33 -7.08
CA PHE A 398 -27.93 13.71 -7.19
C PHE A 398 -27.92 14.23 -8.63
N PHE A 399 -26.87 13.92 -9.41
CA PHE A 399 -26.73 14.37 -10.80
C PHE A 399 -27.33 13.42 -11.83
N SER A 400 -27.79 12.21 -11.45
CA SER A 400 -28.37 11.23 -12.39
C SER A 400 -29.81 11.51 -12.78
N ASN A 401 -30.52 12.38 -12.06
CA ASN A 401 -32.00 12.51 -12.15
C ASN A 401 -32.51 13.42 -13.26
N GLU A 402 -31.66 13.97 -14.16
CA GLU A 402 -32.13 14.84 -15.25
C GLU A 402 -31.33 14.77 -16.56
N ASN A 403 -31.93 15.37 -17.62
CA ASN A 403 -31.40 15.35 -18.98
C ASN A 403 -30.36 16.43 -19.31
N ASN A 404 -29.75 17.10 -18.30
CA ASN A 404 -28.76 18.13 -18.50
C ASN A 404 -27.41 17.51 -18.96
N ALA A 405 -26.88 18.01 -20.09
CA ALA A 405 -25.63 17.52 -20.66
C ALA A 405 -24.42 17.68 -19.70
N THR A 406 -24.43 18.74 -18.87
CA THR A 406 -23.34 18.99 -17.87
C THR A 406 -23.42 17.96 -16.75
N GLU A 407 -24.62 17.64 -16.25
CA GLU A 407 -24.79 16.59 -15.25
C GLU A 407 -24.37 15.21 -15.76
N LYS A 408 -24.73 14.85 -16.98
CA LYS A 408 -24.27 13.60 -17.60
C LYS A 408 -22.74 13.53 -17.66
N ARG A 409 -22.05 14.66 -17.93
CA ARG A 409 -20.58 14.71 -17.90
C ARG A 409 -20.02 14.55 -16.47
N ILE A 410 -20.67 15.15 -15.47
CA ILE A 410 -20.29 14.97 -14.06
C ILE A 410 -20.38 13.49 -13.67
N VAL A 411 -21.55 12.85 -13.94
CA VAL A 411 -21.76 11.44 -13.63
C VAL A 411 -20.75 10.55 -14.36
N LYS A 412 -20.52 10.78 -15.67
CA LYS A 412 -19.52 10.02 -16.45
C LYS A 412 -18.12 10.10 -15.84
N ARG A 413 -17.73 11.25 -15.28
CA ARG A 413 -16.42 11.41 -14.62
C ARG A 413 -16.37 10.81 -13.22
N LEU A 414 -17.50 10.81 -12.46
CA LEU A 414 -17.57 10.26 -11.12
C LEU A 414 -17.69 8.73 -11.12
N LYS A 415 -18.34 8.14 -12.11
CA LYS A 415 -18.60 6.71 -12.20
C LYS A 415 -17.37 5.83 -12.02
N PRO A 416 -16.18 6.11 -12.62
CA PRO A 416 -14.98 5.34 -12.39
C PRO A 416 -14.54 5.28 -10.92
N LEU A 417 -14.78 6.32 -10.10
CA LEU A 417 -14.50 6.28 -8.65
C LEU A 417 -15.41 5.27 -7.94
N GLN A 418 -16.67 5.17 -8.35
CA GLN A 418 -17.59 4.15 -7.85
C GLN A 418 -17.13 2.75 -8.28
N ASP A 419 -16.73 2.59 -9.54
CA ASP A 419 -16.36 1.32 -10.14
C ASP A 419 -15.06 0.72 -9.52
N VAL A 420 -14.20 1.57 -8.94
CA VAL A 420 -13.02 1.12 -8.18
C VAL A 420 -13.28 0.99 -6.67
N GLY A 421 -14.53 1.10 -6.21
CA GLY A 421 -14.92 0.85 -4.82
C GLY A 421 -14.69 2.01 -3.84
N ILE A 422 -14.46 3.25 -4.30
CA ILE A 422 -14.31 4.44 -3.43
C ILE A 422 -15.50 5.39 -3.49
N GLY A 423 -16.69 4.84 -3.78
CA GLY A 423 -17.93 5.59 -3.83
C GLY A 423 -18.35 6.26 -2.52
N TYR A 424 -17.81 5.86 -1.40
CA TYR A 424 -18.05 6.42 -0.06
C TYR A 424 -17.24 7.69 0.22
N VAL A 425 -16.15 7.94 -0.48
CA VAL A 425 -15.27 9.10 -0.29
C VAL A 425 -16.01 10.38 -0.64
N LYS A 426 -15.88 11.44 0.18
CA LYS A 426 -16.49 12.75 -0.10
C LYS A 426 -15.75 13.44 -1.25
N LEU A 427 -16.50 14.17 -2.10
CA LEU A 427 -15.91 14.91 -3.21
C LEU A 427 -14.86 15.93 -2.77
N GLY A 428 -15.08 16.59 -1.63
CA GLY A 428 -14.20 17.60 -1.06
C GLY A 428 -13.14 17.04 -0.09
N GLN A 429 -13.05 15.71 0.12
CA GLN A 429 -12.08 15.12 1.03
C GLN A 429 -10.65 15.37 0.54
N SER A 430 -9.79 15.91 1.43
CA SER A 430 -8.38 16.15 1.11
C SER A 430 -7.66 14.85 0.74
N SER A 431 -6.77 14.93 -0.24
CA SER A 431 -5.92 13.79 -0.63
C SER A 431 -4.96 13.35 0.49
N SER A 432 -4.63 14.24 1.42
CA SER A 432 -3.79 13.93 2.58
C SER A 432 -4.48 13.02 3.61
N THR A 433 -5.82 12.98 3.60
CA THR A 433 -6.62 12.13 4.49
C THR A 433 -7.03 10.81 3.85
N LEU A 434 -6.69 10.60 2.59
CA LEU A 434 -6.91 9.32 1.92
C LEU A 434 -5.83 8.32 2.31
N SER A 435 -6.23 7.07 2.52
CA SER A 435 -5.26 5.98 2.68
C SER A 435 -4.43 5.78 1.40
N GLY A 436 -3.29 5.10 1.52
CA GLY A 436 -2.45 4.76 0.37
C GLY A 436 -3.24 4.01 -0.71
N GLY A 437 -4.05 3.01 -0.31
CA GLY A 437 -4.90 2.24 -1.21
C GLY A 437 -6.01 3.08 -1.86
N GLU A 438 -6.65 3.99 -1.12
CA GLU A 438 -7.63 4.93 -1.69
C GLU A 438 -7.00 5.85 -2.73
N SER A 439 -5.83 6.41 -2.44
CA SER A 439 -5.06 7.25 -3.37
C SER A 439 -4.73 6.49 -4.66
N GLN A 440 -4.34 5.24 -4.55
CA GLN A 440 -4.03 4.36 -5.69
C GLN A 440 -5.28 4.08 -6.52
N ARG A 441 -6.44 3.82 -5.89
CA ARG A 441 -7.72 3.62 -6.57
C ARG A 441 -8.23 4.89 -7.27
N VAL A 442 -8.01 6.08 -6.72
CA VAL A 442 -8.31 7.34 -7.43
C VAL A 442 -7.48 7.46 -8.71
N LYS A 443 -6.18 7.11 -8.67
CA LYS A 443 -5.32 7.07 -9.86
C LYS A 443 -5.87 6.08 -10.89
N LEU A 444 -6.21 4.86 -10.46
CA LEU A 444 -6.82 3.84 -11.31
C LEU A 444 -8.12 4.33 -11.96
N ALA A 445 -9.01 4.96 -11.20
CA ALA A 445 -10.24 5.56 -11.70
C ALA A 445 -9.99 6.61 -12.80
N SER A 446 -8.92 7.40 -12.66
CA SER A 446 -8.59 8.42 -13.67
C SER A 446 -8.18 7.81 -15.02
N PHE A 447 -7.54 6.64 -15.02
CA PHE A 447 -7.21 5.92 -16.24
C PHE A 447 -8.44 5.29 -16.89
N LEU A 448 -9.33 4.70 -16.09
CA LEU A 448 -10.61 4.17 -16.57
C LEU A 448 -11.54 5.24 -17.14
N ALA A 449 -11.44 6.48 -16.64
CA ALA A 449 -12.22 7.62 -17.15
C ALA A 449 -11.78 8.10 -18.54
N ASN A 450 -10.57 7.79 -18.96
CA ASN A 450 -9.98 8.24 -20.21
C ASN A 450 -10.16 7.17 -21.29
N GLU A 451 -11.26 7.24 -22.03
CA GLU A 451 -11.52 6.38 -23.20
C GLU A 451 -10.55 6.72 -24.35
N GLY A 452 -10.08 5.71 -25.07
CA GLY A 452 -9.28 5.90 -26.29
C GLY A 452 -7.77 6.11 -26.05
N LEU A 453 -7.27 5.77 -24.88
CA LEU A 453 -5.82 5.68 -24.67
C LEU A 453 -5.24 4.54 -25.54
N ASN A 454 -4.11 4.79 -26.16
CA ASN A 454 -3.32 3.75 -26.79
C ASN A 454 -2.87 2.70 -25.75
N PRO A 455 -2.47 1.48 -26.15
CA PRO A 455 -2.05 0.45 -25.23
C PRO A 455 -0.92 0.92 -24.29
N LEU A 456 -1.17 0.86 -22.99
CA LEU A 456 -0.23 1.22 -21.92
C LEU A 456 0.09 0.01 -21.05
N ILE A 457 1.23 0.07 -20.37
CA ILE A 457 1.55 -0.83 -19.26
C ILE A 457 1.25 -0.09 -17.95
N PHE A 458 0.36 -0.64 -17.16
CA PHE A 458 0.09 -0.19 -15.80
C PHE A 458 0.82 -1.10 -14.80
N ILE A 459 1.61 -0.49 -13.93
CA ILE A 459 2.33 -1.19 -12.87
C ILE A 459 1.72 -0.74 -11.53
N PHE A 460 1.23 -1.69 -10.75
CA PHE A 460 0.67 -1.46 -9.42
C PHE A 460 1.57 -2.09 -8.36
N ASP A 461 1.85 -1.32 -7.30
CA ASP A 461 2.67 -1.75 -6.17
C ASP A 461 1.77 -1.98 -4.96
N GLU A 462 1.58 -3.26 -4.58
CA GLU A 462 0.75 -3.75 -3.47
C GLU A 462 -0.64 -3.10 -3.40
N PRO A 463 -1.46 -3.19 -4.47
CA PRO A 463 -2.75 -2.50 -4.53
C PRO A 463 -3.82 -3.08 -3.61
N SER A 464 -3.62 -4.24 -3.00
CA SER A 464 -4.54 -4.85 -2.03
C SER A 464 -4.36 -4.34 -0.60
N THR A 465 -3.33 -3.54 -0.34
CA THR A 465 -3.03 -3.02 1.00
C THR A 465 -4.22 -2.28 1.60
N GLY A 466 -4.64 -2.66 2.81
CA GLY A 466 -5.78 -2.08 3.52
C GLY A 466 -7.14 -2.36 2.87
N LEU A 467 -7.25 -3.39 2.02
CA LEU A 467 -8.50 -3.77 1.38
C LEU A 467 -9.13 -4.99 2.03
N HIS A 468 -10.41 -4.87 2.32
CA HIS A 468 -11.23 -6.04 2.63
C HIS A 468 -11.35 -6.94 1.39
N THR A 469 -11.56 -8.24 1.57
CA THR A 469 -11.68 -9.23 0.47
C THR A 469 -12.74 -8.84 -0.58
N ASP A 470 -13.85 -8.20 -0.19
CA ASP A 470 -14.88 -7.71 -1.12
C ASP A 470 -14.38 -6.55 -1.99
N ASP A 471 -13.54 -5.68 -1.45
CA ASP A 471 -12.90 -4.59 -2.22
C ASP A 471 -11.88 -5.13 -3.23
N ILE A 472 -11.18 -6.24 -2.91
CA ILE A 472 -10.30 -6.94 -3.84
C ILE A 472 -11.06 -7.43 -5.07
N LYS A 473 -12.28 -7.95 -4.89
CA LYS A 473 -13.17 -8.35 -5.99
C LYS A 473 -13.48 -7.16 -6.92
N THR A 474 -13.69 -5.99 -6.35
CA THR A 474 -13.92 -4.74 -7.11
C THR A 474 -12.65 -4.27 -7.83
N LEU A 475 -11.49 -4.35 -7.18
CA LEU A 475 -10.19 -4.03 -7.78
C LEU A 475 -9.88 -4.94 -8.98
N LEU A 476 -10.12 -6.24 -8.87
CA LEU A 476 -9.93 -7.21 -9.96
C LEU A 476 -10.83 -6.91 -11.17
N LYS A 477 -12.08 -6.44 -10.95
CA LYS A 477 -12.96 -5.97 -12.03
C LYS A 477 -12.36 -4.76 -12.75
N ALA A 478 -11.76 -3.82 -12.00
CA ALA A 478 -11.13 -2.64 -12.59
C ALA A 478 -9.88 -3.03 -13.42
N PHE A 479 -9.05 -3.96 -12.94
CA PHE A 479 -7.92 -4.49 -13.72
C PHE A 479 -8.39 -5.18 -15.01
N ASN A 480 -9.45 -6.00 -14.92
CA ASN A 480 -10.03 -6.62 -16.08
C ASN A 480 -10.55 -5.59 -17.11
N ALA A 481 -11.15 -4.49 -16.65
CA ALA A 481 -11.59 -3.40 -17.53
C ALA A 481 -10.42 -2.75 -18.28
N LEU A 482 -9.27 -2.51 -17.61
CA LEU A 482 -8.06 -2.02 -18.28
C LEU A 482 -7.57 -3.00 -19.36
N ILE A 483 -7.55 -4.31 -19.07
CA ILE A 483 -7.09 -5.33 -20.01
C ILE A 483 -8.02 -5.43 -21.22
N ILE A 484 -9.33 -5.37 -21.00
CA ILE A 484 -10.33 -5.37 -22.09
C ILE A 484 -10.15 -4.15 -23.00
N ASN A 485 -9.72 -3.00 -22.45
CA ASN A 485 -9.37 -1.80 -23.20
C ASN A 485 -8.00 -1.88 -23.91
N GLY A 486 -7.33 -3.03 -23.89
CA GLY A 486 -6.08 -3.27 -24.61
C GLY A 486 -4.81 -2.95 -23.83
N HIS A 487 -4.93 -2.64 -22.52
CA HIS A 487 -3.77 -2.35 -21.67
C HIS A 487 -3.15 -3.63 -21.08
N THR A 488 -1.94 -3.51 -20.58
CA THR A 488 -1.25 -4.55 -19.81
C THR A 488 -1.23 -4.15 -18.35
N VAL A 489 -1.53 -5.08 -17.45
CA VAL A 489 -1.52 -4.87 -16.00
C VAL A 489 -0.43 -5.72 -15.38
N ILE A 490 0.51 -5.09 -14.67
CA ILE A 490 1.56 -5.75 -13.89
C ILE A 490 1.33 -5.35 -12.42
N VAL A 491 1.26 -6.34 -11.55
CA VAL A 491 0.96 -6.14 -10.12
C VAL A 491 2.05 -6.77 -9.28
N ILE A 492 2.65 -6.01 -8.37
CA ILE A 492 3.49 -6.56 -7.30
C ILE A 492 2.53 -6.92 -6.16
N GLU A 493 2.45 -8.20 -5.78
CA GLU A 493 1.44 -8.64 -4.81
C GLU A 493 1.88 -9.85 -3.96
N HIS A 494 1.29 -9.90 -2.76
CA HIS A 494 1.39 -11.02 -1.83
C HIS A 494 0.05 -11.68 -1.56
N ASN A 495 -1.06 -11.00 -1.87
CA ASN A 495 -2.40 -11.51 -1.65
C ASN A 495 -2.69 -12.70 -2.56
N ILE A 496 -2.97 -13.85 -1.95
CA ILE A 496 -3.17 -15.13 -2.66
C ILE A 496 -4.39 -15.09 -3.58
N ASP A 497 -5.45 -14.39 -3.22
CA ASP A 497 -6.66 -14.29 -4.05
C ASP A 497 -6.38 -13.51 -5.35
N ILE A 498 -5.54 -12.47 -5.29
CA ILE A 498 -5.11 -11.73 -6.49
C ILE A 498 -4.18 -12.58 -7.34
N ILE A 499 -3.21 -13.26 -6.71
CA ILE A 499 -2.27 -14.14 -7.42
C ILE A 499 -3.02 -15.25 -8.14
N LYS A 500 -4.02 -15.89 -7.47
CA LYS A 500 -4.90 -16.89 -8.08
C LYS A 500 -5.69 -16.36 -9.28
N CYS A 501 -5.95 -15.06 -9.36
CA CYS A 501 -6.69 -14.43 -10.46
C CYS A 501 -5.79 -13.94 -11.61
N ALA A 502 -4.46 -13.96 -11.47
CA ALA A 502 -3.54 -13.52 -12.51
C ALA A 502 -3.51 -14.46 -13.72
N ASP A 503 -3.26 -13.93 -14.91
CA ASP A 503 -3.05 -14.73 -16.13
C ASP A 503 -1.62 -15.31 -16.18
N HIS A 504 -0.66 -14.57 -15.60
CA HIS A 504 0.75 -14.95 -15.54
C HIS A 504 1.34 -14.53 -14.18
N VAL A 505 2.20 -15.38 -13.63
CA VAL A 505 2.89 -15.13 -12.35
C VAL A 505 4.40 -15.22 -12.58
N ILE A 506 5.13 -14.31 -11.95
CA ILE A 506 6.59 -14.31 -11.87
C ILE A 506 6.93 -14.40 -10.39
N ASP A 507 7.48 -15.54 -9.97
CA ASP A 507 7.84 -15.80 -8.57
C ASP A 507 9.34 -15.63 -8.35
N LEU A 508 9.69 -14.72 -7.43
CA LEU A 508 11.08 -14.42 -7.06
C LEU A 508 11.39 -14.98 -5.67
N GLY A 509 12.57 -15.50 -5.50
CA GLY A 509 12.99 -16.07 -4.21
C GLY A 509 14.40 -16.68 -4.30
N ILE A 510 14.69 -17.76 -3.53
CA ILE A 510 13.78 -18.49 -2.61
C ILE A 510 13.57 -17.71 -1.30
N GLU A 511 14.60 -17.01 -0.82
CA GLU A 511 14.63 -16.21 0.39
C GLU A 511 14.67 -14.70 0.06
N GLY A 512 14.74 -13.85 1.09
CA GLY A 512 14.95 -12.41 0.97
C GLY A 512 16.44 -12.03 1.09
N GLY A 513 16.77 -10.77 0.77
CA GLY A 513 18.13 -10.25 0.90
C GLY A 513 19.12 -10.87 -0.10
N GLU A 514 20.31 -11.21 0.37
CA GLU A 514 21.37 -11.76 -0.49
C GLU A 514 21.06 -13.15 -1.04
N GLU A 515 20.27 -13.96 -0.35
CA GLU A 515 19.82 -15.27 -0.81
C GLU A 515 18.62 -15.19 -1.77
N GLY A 516 18.02 -14.01 -1.92
CA GLY A 516 16.95 -13.72 -2.87
C GLY A 516 17.47 -13.39 -4.27
N GLY A 517 16.61 -12.75 -5.04
CA GLY A 517 16.95 -12.19 -6.35
C GLY A 517 17.00 -13.19 -7.49
N ASN A 518 16.64 -14.45 -7.27
CA ASN A 518 16.52 -15.47 -8.31
C ASN A 518 15.10 -15.54 -8.85
N LEU A 519 14.97 -15.86 -10.13
CA LEU A 519 13.70 -16.27 -10.73
C LEU A 519 13.45 -17.73 -10.35
N VAL A 520 12.47 -17.98 -9.48
CA VAL A 520 12.11 -19.35 -9.04
C VAL A 520 11.24 -20.03 -10.10
N ALA A 521 10.19 -19.34 -10.53
CA ALA A 521 9.28 -19.85 -11.54
C ALA A 521 8.56 -18.70 -12.27
N GLN A 522 8.09 -18.96 -13.49
CA GLN A 522 7.17 -18.10 -14.22
C GLN A 522 6.20 -18.94 -15.03
N GLY A 523 4.93 -18.56 -15.03
CA GLY A 523 3.86 -19.30 -15.71
C GLY A 523 2.48 -18.93 -15.19
N THR A 524 1.49 -19.78 -15.39
CA THR A 524 0.16 -19.61 -14.80
C THR A 524 0.20 -19.90 -13.29
N PRO A 525 -0.77 -19.41 -12.50
CA PRO A 525 -0.85 -19.75 -11.08
C PRO A 525 -0.83 -21.27 -10.80
N GLU A 526 -1.45 -22.05 -11.68
CA GLU A 526 -1.47 -23.51 -11.59
C GLU A 526 -0.07 -24.11 -11.80
N GLU A 527 0.71 -23.57 -12.74
CA GLU A 527 2.09 -24.02 -12.98
C GLU A 527 2.99 -23.67 -11.78
N ILE A 528 2.79 -22.49 -11.17
CA ILE A 528 3.52 -22.09 -9.96
C ILE A 528 3.17 -22.98 -8.77
N ALA A 529 1.88 -23.35 -8.61
CA ALA A 529 1.42 -24.27 -7.56
C ALA A 529 2.10 -25.64 -7.63
N HIS A 530 2.48 -26.09 -8.83
CA HIS A 530 3.19 -27.37 -9.04
C HIS A 530 4.73 -27.23 -8.89
N CYS A 531 5.27 -26.05 -8.79
CA CYS A 531 6.71 -25.82 -8.61
C CYS A 531 7.11 -26.04 -7.16
N LYS A 532 7.88 -27.10 -6.89
CA LYS A 532 8.30 -27.48 -5.53
C LYS A 532 9.19 -26.43 -4.85
N GLU A 533 9.93 -25.66 -5.62
CA GLU A 533 10.84 -24.63 -5.14
C GLU A 533 10.11 -23.33 -4.79
N SER A 534 8.91 -23.13 -5.33
CA SER A 534 8.09 -21.95 -5.08
C SER A 534 7.47 -22.02 -3.68
N ILE A 535 7.82 -21.03 -2.86
CA ILE A 535 7.17 -20.84 -1.55
C ILE A 535 5.74 -20.35 -1.76
N THR A 536 5.53 -19.40 -2.65
CA THR A 536 4.21 -18.89 -3.02
C THR A 536 3.31 -20.03 -3.55
N GLY A 537 3.87 -20.93 -4.35
CA GLY A 537 3.14 -22.08 -4.92
C GLY A 537 2.44 -22.94 -3.88
N LYS A 538 3.00 -23.08 -2.68
CA LYS A 538 2.40 -23.86 -1.59
C LYS A 538 1.06 -23.30 -1.09
N TYR A 539 0.85 -21.99 -1.24
CA TYR A 539 -0.37 -21.29 -0.82
C TYR A 539 -1.39 -21.14 -1.97
N LEU A 540 -1.02 -21.52 -3.20
CA LEU A 540 -1.92 -21.47 -4.36
C LEU A 540 -2.77 -22.73 -4.55
N VAL A 541 -2.47 -23.78 -3.83
CA VAL A 541 -3.18 -25.09 -3.91
C VAL A 541 -4.61 -24.98 -3.38
#